data_5b100a1532921b19f8b3724089b1cae5
#
_entry.id   5b100a1532921b19f8b3724089b1cae5
#
_cell.length_a   1.000
_cell.length_b   1.000
_cell.length_c   1.000
_cell.angle_alpha   90.00
_cell.angle_beta   90.00
_cell.angle_gamma   90.00
#
_symmetry.space_group_name_H-M   'P 1'
#
loop_
_entity.id
_entity.type
_entity.pdbx_description
1 polymer ?
#
loop_
_entity_poly.entity_id
_entity_poly.type
_entity_poly.pdbx_seq_one_letter_code
_entity_poly.pdbx_strand_id
1 'polypeptide(L)'
;RRRHTRYISVTGVQTCALPIWRARYAAFEEITADAIFLGHTKDDQAETVLLGLARGSGGRSLSGMAAQTGKYIRPLLGISRKETIAACHELKVKPWTDPHNFDNSFLRVRVREKVIPLMEYELGPGIIDALVRTANLLRDDSDALDALAREFWNKDQSLAVDELEQLPRAVRTRVLRIAIREFGGEPLSMDQVAAVEALVTNWKGQGEVSVPGGVKVSRISGRLSLSKR
;
A
#
# COMPACT_ATOMS: atom_id res chain seq x y z
N ARG A 1 -36.42 -5.09 -15.35
CA ARG A 1 -35.54 -5.91 -14.49
C ARG A 1 -34.82 -4.95 -13.54
N ARG A 2 -35.19 -4.90 -12.25
CA ARG A 2 -34.53 -4.11 -11.22
C ARG A 2 -33.19 -4.79 -10.92
N ARG A 3 -32.06 -4.11 -11.21
CA ARG A 3 -30.72 -4.54 -10.76
C ARG A 3 -30.69 -4.34 -9.24
N HIS A 4 -30.60 -5.40 -8.48
CA HIS A 4 -30.38 -5.34 -7.05
C HIS A 4 -28.93 -4.93 -6.81
N THR A 5 -28.71 -3.65 -6.49
CA THR A 5 -27.43 -3.20 -5.94
C THR A 5 -27.34 -3.76 -4.51
N ARG A 6 -26.54 -4.81 -4.33
CA ARG A 6 -26.24 -5.31 -2.97
C ARG A 6 -25.24 -4.35 -2.32
N TYR A 7 -25.72 -3.54 -1.40
CA TYR A 7 -24.84 -2.78 -0.52
C TYR A 7 -24.23 -3.73 0.50
N ILE A 8 -22.96 -4.09 0.32
CA ILE A 8 -22.18 -4.76 1.36
C ILE A 8 -21.46 -3.66 2.13
N SER A 9 -22.07 -3.19 3.21
CA SER A 9 -21.41 -2.31 4.18
C SER A 9 -20.41 -3.14 4.96
N VAL A 10 -19.12 -2.99 4.63
CA VAL A 10 -18.05 -3.65 5.37
C VAL A 10 -17.24 -2.57 6.08
N THR A 11 -17.68 -2.21 7.27
CA THR A 11 -16.90 -1.39 8.19
C THR A 11 -15.65 -2.18 8.61
N GLY A 12 -14.48 -1.60 8.30
CA GLY A 12 -13.21 -2.30 8.44
C GLY A 12 -12.78 -2.49 9.88
N VAL A 13 -12.95 -3.67 10.40
CA VAL A 13 -12.23 -4.15 11.57
C VAL A 13 -10.96 -4.82 11.08
N GLN A 14 -9.82 -4.22 11.37
CA GLN A 14 -8.52 -4.89 11.21
C GLN A 14 -8.07 -5.45 12.54
N THR A 15 -8.43 -6.69 12.77
CA THR A 15 -7.61 -7.56 13.59
C THR A 15 -6.34 -7.92 12.85
N CYS A 16 -5.35 -8.40 13.54
CA CYS A 16 -4.20 -9.18 13.11
C CYS A 16 -4.49 -10.13 11.94
N ALA A 17 -4.82 -9.61 10.77
CA ALA A 17 -5.58 -10.38 9.83
C ALA A 17 -5.24 -10.05 8.38
N LEU A 18 -3.96 -10.21 8.01
CA LEU A 18 -3.66 -10.61 6.64
C LEU A 18 -4.63 -11.69 6.11
N PRO A 19 -5.01 -12.74 6.91
CA PRO A 19 -6.00 -13.73 6.47
C PRO A 19 -7.40 -13.16 6.19
N ILE A 20 -7.93 -12.28 7.06
CA ILE A 20 -9.29 -11.72 6.86
C ILE A 20 -9.33 -10.76 5.67
N TRP A 21 -8.29 -9.94 5.49
CA TRP A 21 -8.18 -9.09 4.31
C TRP A 21 -8.10 -9.91 3.02
N ARG A 22 -7.27 -10.95 3.01
CA ARG A 22 -7.17 -11.87 1.86
C ARG A 22 -8.49 -12.54 1.56
N ALA A 23 -9.19 -13.06 2.57
CA ALA A 23 -10.50 -13.68 2.40
C ALA A 23 -11.54 -12.69 1.86
N ARG A 24 -11.56 -11.44 2.37
CA ARG A 24 -12.45 -10.39 1.87
C ARG A 24 -12.19 -10.05 0.42
N TYR A 25 -10.94 -9.82 0.05
CA TYR A 25 -10.60 -9.49 -1.34
C TYR A 25 -10.79 -10.69 -2.26
N ALA A 26 -10.53 -11.93 -1.80
CA ALA A 26 -10.87 -13.13 -2.54
C ALA A 26 -12.38 -13.21 -2.84
N ALA A 27 -13.23 -12.95 -1.84
CA ALA A 27 -14.68 -12.88 -2.05
C ALA A 27 -15.09 -11.75 -3.01
N PHE A 28 -14.36 -10.62 -3.04
CA PHE A 28 -14.61 -9.54 -4.00
C PHE A 28 -14.17 -9.91 -5.41
N GLU A 29 -13.14 -10.75 -5.56
CA GLU A 29 -12.72 -11.22 -6.89
C GLU A 29 -13.75 -12.16 -7.54
N GLU A 30 -14.55 -12.88 -6.73
CA GLU A 30 -15.66 -13.70 -7.23
C GLU A 30 -16.84 -12.87 -7.77
N ILE A 31 -16.88 -11.55 -7.44
CA ILE A 31 -17.93 -10.65 -7.91
C ILE A 31 -17.60 -10.18 -9.33
N THR A 32 -18.44 -10.55 -10.28
CA THR A 32 -18.38 -10.01 -11.64
C THR A 32 -18.95 -8.60 -11.67
N ALA A 33 -18.06 -7.61 -11.56
CA ALA A 33 -18.41 -6.19 -11.60
C ALA A 33 -17.24 -5.39 -12.18
N ASP A 34 -17.55 -4.34 -12.93
CA ASP A 34 -16.56 -3.41 -13.50
C ASP A 34 -15.93 -2.53 -12.39
N ALA A 35 -16.68 -2.25 -11.33
CA ALA A 35 -16.21 -1.47 -10.19
C ALA A 35 -16.84 -1.94 -8.87
N ILE A 36 -16.02 -1.91 -7.81
CA ILE A 36 -16.43 -2.18 -6.43
C ILE A 36 -16.14 -0.94 -5.59
N PHE A 37 -17.17 -0.32 -5.06
CA PHE A 37 -17.04 0.86 -4.22
C PHE A 37 -16.82 0.47 -2.76
N LEU A 38 -15.74 0.99 -2.18
CA LEU A 38 -15.34 0.75 -0.79
C LEU A 38 -15.59 2.01 0.05
N GLY A 39 -16.27 1.88 1.17
CA GLY A 39 -16.67 2.97 2.06
C GLY A 39 -15.55 3.50 2.99
N HIS A 40 -14.30 3.49 2.55
CA HIS A 40 -13.20 4.06 3.33
C HIS A 40 -13.28 5.58 3.34
N THR A 41 -13.13 6.17 4.53
CA THR A 41 -13.19 7.61 4.78
C THR A 41 -11.80 8.24 4.93
N LYS A 42 -11.78 9.57 5.07
CA LYS A 42 -10.58 10.35 5.42
C LYS A 42 -9.95 9.85 6.74
N ASP A 43 -10.78 9.53 7.73
CA ASP A 43 -10.32 8.97 9.01
C ASP A 43 -9.62 7.62 8.81
N ASP A 44 -10.16 6.73 7.98
CA ASP A 44 -9.52 5.44 7.66
C ASP A 44 -8.17 5.63 6.95
N GLN A 45 -8.04 6.70 6.16
CA GLN A 45 -6.79 7.06 5.52
C GLN A 45 -5.73 7.47 6.56
N ALA A 46 -6.08 8.37 7.49
CA ALA A 46 -5.20 8.78 8.59
C ALA A 46 -4.76 7.59 9.46
N GLU A 47 -5.70 6.72 9.83
CA GLU A 47 -5.41 5.48 10.55
C GLU A 47 -4.39 4.60 9.78
N THR A 48 -4.54 4.49 8.47
CA THR A 48 -3.66 3.69 7.61
C THR A 48 -2.25 4.26 7.57
N VAL A 49 -2.12 5.58 7.51
CA VAL A 49 -0.82 6.29 7.53
C VAL A 49 -0.11 6.06 8.86
N LEU A 50 -0.79 6.25 10.00
CA LEU A 50 -0.23 6.03 11.33
C LEU A 50 0.21 4.57 11.54
N LEU A 51 -0.60 3.62 11.08
CA LEU A 51 -0.24 2.21 11.13
C LEU A 51 0.96 1.87 10.23
N GLY A 52 1.09 2.54 9.10
CA GLY A 52 2.27 2.45 8.23
C GLY A 52 3.52 3.01 8.92
N LEU A 53 3.41 4.18 9.52
CA LEU A 53 4.49 4.84 10.26
C LEU A 53 4.97 3.98 11.43
N ALA A 54 4.05 3.44 12.24
CA ALA A 54 4.37 2.58 13.38
C ALA A 54 5.12 1.29 13.00
N ARG A 55 5.00 0.84 11.73
CA ARG A 55 5.74 -0.31 11.20
C ARG A 55 7.07 0.06 10.54
N GLY A 56 7.47 1.32 10.52
CA GLY A 56 8.66 1.78 9.82
C GLY A 56 8.57 1.61 8.29
N SER A 57 7.37 1.72 7.74
CA SER A 57 7.14 1.51 6.31
C SER A 57 7.69 2.68 5.47
N GLY A 58 8.16 2.38 4.26
CA GLY A 58 8.64 3.40 3.31
C GLY A 58 7.51 4.26 2.69
N GLY A 59 7.90 5.28 1.92
CA GLY A 59 7.00 6.31 1.38
C GLY A 59 5.76 5.74 0.66
N ARG A 60 5.91 4.66 -0.13
CA ARG A 60 4.77 4.03 -0.82
C ARG A 60 3.72 3.48 0.17
N SER A 61 4.12 2.94 1.30
CA SER A 61 3.17 2.48 2.33
C SER A 61 2.55 3.65 3.10
N LEU A 62 3.32 4.73 3.31
CA LEU A 62 2.85 5.95 3.97
C LEU A 62 1.93 6.79 3.06
N SER A 63 1.92 6.55 1.75
CA SER A 63 0.94 7.13 0.82
C SER A 63 -0.50 6.69 1.11
N GLY A 64 -0.72 5.78 2.05
CA GLY A 64 -2.04 5.29 2.42
C GLY A 64 -2.76 4.54 1.30
N MET A 65 -4.10 4.62 1.29
CA MET A 65 -4.93 3.99 0.27
C MET A 65 -5.06 4.88 -0.96
N ALA A 66 -4.94 4.31 -2.17
CA ALA A 66 -5.26 5.02 -3.41
C ALA A 66 -6.78 5.18 -3.57
N ALA A 67 -7.22 6.26 -4.22
CA ALA A 67 -8.64 6.47 -4.55
C ALA A 67 -9.17 5.35 -5.45
N GLN A 68 -8.32 4.85 -6.36
CA GLN A 68 -8.64 3.71 -7.20
C GLN A 68 -7.46 2.72 -7.26
N THR A 69 -7.77 1.42 -7.24
CA THR A 69 -6.80 0.34 -7.42
C THR A 69 -7.49 -0.79 -8.19
N GLY A 70 -7.20 -0.92 -9.49
CA GLY A 70 -7.94 -1.83 -10.36
C GLY A 70 -9.44 -1.51 -10.32
N LYS A 71 -10.27 -2.52 -10.05
CA LYS A 71 -11.74 -2.37 -9.95
C LYS A 71 -12.23 -1.76 -8.61
N TYR A 72 -11.34 -1.55 -7.64
CA TYR A 72 -11.72 -1.01 -6.32
C TYR A 72 -11.63 0.50 -6.30
N ILE A 73 -12.74 1.17 -6.01
CA ILE A 73 -12.86 2.63 -5.95
C ILE A 73 -13.24 3.06 -4.53
N ARG A 74 -12.63 4.13 -4.02
CA ARG A 74 -12.83 4.66 -2.66
C ARG A 74 -13.28 6.12 -2.73
N PRO A 75 -14.55 6.39 -3.05
CA PRO A 75 -15.02 7.75 -3.31
C PRO A 75 -15.05 8.64 -2.06
N LEU A 76 -15.04 8.04 -0.86
CA LEU A 76 -15.16 8.78 0.39
C LEU A 76 -13.82 9.08 1.07
N LEU A 77 -12.67 8.84 0.43
CA LEU A 77 -11.35 9.11 1.04
C LEU A 77 -11.09 10.58 1.36
N GLY A 78 -11.80 11.51 0.73
CA GLY A 78 -11.75 12.94 1.05
C GLY A 78 -12.80 13.40 2.06
N ILE A 79 -13.73 12.52 2.46
CA ILE A 79 -14.86 12.82 3.33
C ILE A 79 -14.59 12.25 4.72
N SER A 80 -14.80 13.06 5.76
CA SER A 80 -14.62 12.60 7.14
C SER A 80 -15.76 11.66 7.57
N ARG A 81 -15.48 10.82 8.57
CA ARG A 81 -16.52 10.00 9.20
C ARG A 81 -17.65 10.84 9.78
N LYS A 82 -17.33 12.02 10.33
CA LYS A 82 -18.33 12.94 10.85
C LYS A 82 -19.32 13.39 9.76
N GLU A 83 -18.82 13.74 8.58
CA GLU A 83 -19.66 14.11 7.43
C GLU A 83 -20.50 12.94 6.94
N THR A 84 -19.95 11.71 6.89
CA THR A 84 -20.73 10.53 6.48
C THR A 84 -21.85 10.21 7.48
N ILE A 85 -21.61 10.37 8.78
CA ILE A 85 -22.64 10.21 9.82
C ILE A 85 -23.72 11.29 9.68
N ALA A 86 -23.33 12.55 9.46
CA ALA A 86 -24.29 13.65 9.25
C ALA A 86 -25.17 13.39 8.03
N ALA A 87 -24.58 12.97 6.90
CA ALA A 87 -25.33 12.60 5.70
C ALA A 87 -26.32 11.45 5.95
N CYS A 88 -25.94 10.41 6.70
CA CYS A 88 -26.85 9.34 7.08
C CYS A 88 -28.05 9.88 7.91
N HIS A 89 -27.78 10.80 8.81
CA HIS A 89 -28.82 11.42 9.63
C HIS A 89 -29.79 12.26 8.78
N GLU A 90 -29.30 13.10 7.88
CA GLU A 90 -30.10 13.90 6.95
C GLU A 90 -30.95 13.02 6.03
N LEU A 91 -30.40 11.95 5.52
CA LEU A 91 -31.07 10.98 4.66
C LEU A 91 -32.01 10.04 5.44
N LYS A 92 -32.10 10.17 6.78
CA LYS A 92 -32.86 9.28 7.67
C LYS A 92 -32.50 7.81 7.52
N VAL A 93 -31.24 7.54 7.15
CA VAL A 93 -30.68 6.18 7.08
C VAL A 93 -30.06 5.85 8.42
N LYS A 94 -30.51 4.78 9.07
CA LYS A 94 -29.90 4.28 10.31
C LYS A 94 -28.75 3.34 9.97
N PRO A 95 -27.48 3.74 10.16
CA PRO A 95 -26.36 2.85 9.94
C PRO A 95 -26.35 1.74 11.01
N TRP A 96 -25.96 0.53 10.61
CA TRP A 96 -25.69 -0.53 11.57
C TRP A 96 -24.37 -0.27 12.28
N THR A 97 -24.39 -0.35 13.59
CA THR A 97 -23.21 -0.16 14.42
C THR A 97 -22.62 -1.53 14.77
N ASP A 98 -21.52 -1.87 14.13
CA ASP A 98 -20.79 -3.11 14.40
C ASP A 98 -20.08 -3.02 15.77
N PRO A 99 -20.37 -3.93 16.74
CA PRO A 99 -19.74 -3.94 18.05
C PRO A 99 -18.20 -4.00 17.98
N HIS A 100 -17.64 -4.64 16.96
CA HIS A 100 -16.18 -4.72 16.76
C HIS A 100 -15.52 -3.36 16.51
N ASN A 101 -16.30 -2.34 16.12
CA ASN A 101 -15.77 -0.97 15.96
C ASN A 101 -15.31 -0.32 17.26
N PHE A 102 -15.67 -0.90 18.41
CA PHE A 102 -15.32 -0.41 19.75
C PHE A 102 -14.38 -1.36 20.50
N ASP A 103 -14.01 -2.49 19.89
CA ASP A 103 -13.12 -3.46 20.52
C ASP A 103 -11.66 -2.99 20.47
N ASN A 104 -11.15 -2.54 21.61
CA ASN A 104 -9.78 -2.07 21.77
C ASN A 104 -8.71 -3.18 21.62
N SER A 105 -9.07 -4.45 21.47
CA SER A 105 -8.11 -5.49 21.09
C SER A 105 -7.52 -5.20 19.71
N PHE A 106 -8.28 -4.52 18.84
CA PHE A 106 -7.85 -4.17 17.50
C PHE A 106 -7.01 -2.90 17.45
N LEU A 107 -5.82 -3.01 16.84
CA LEU A 107 -4.88 -1.91 16.75
C LEU A 107 -5.48 -0.67 16.05
N ARG A 108 -6.30 -0.86 15.02
CA ARG A 108 -6.95 0.23 14.30
C ARG A 108 -7.95 0.97 15.18
N VAL A 109 -8.70 0.26 16.03
CA VAL A 109 -9.61 0.86 17.01
C VAL A 109 -8.82 1.70 18.02
N ARG A 110 -7.69 1.18 18.54
CA ARG A 110 -6.81 1.96 19.44
C ARG A 110 -6.27 3.23 18.79
N VAL A 111 -5.88 3.16 17.52
CA VAL A 111 -5.41 4.36 16.78
C VAL A 111 -6.54 5.39 16.71
N ARG A 112 -7.74 4.98 16.35
CA ARG A 112 -8.92 5.84 16.23
C ARG A 112 -9.35 6.46 17.55
N GLU A 113 -9.49 5.62 18.60
CA GLU A 113 -10.13 6.04 19.85
C GLU A 113 -9.14 6.65 20.86
N LYS A 114 -7.83 6.42 20.66
CA LYS A 114 -6.82 6.87 21.65
C LYS A 114 -5.71 7.69 21.01
N VAL A 115 -5.09 7.21 19.93
CA VAL A 115 -3.88 7.86 19.37
C VAL A 115 -4.25 9.16 18.65
N ILE A 116 -5.19 9.12 17.72
CA ILE A 116 -5.60 10.32 16.97
C ILE A 116 -6.16 11.40 17.93
N PRO A 117 -7.07 11.10 18.86
CA PRO A 117 -7.54 12.11 19.82
C PRO A 117 -6.43 12.69 20.71
N LEU A 118 -5.47 11.86 21.14
CA LEU A 118 -4.32 12.35 21.90
C LEU A 118 -3.44 13.28 21.04
N MET A 119 -3.19 12.93 19.78
CA MET A 119 -2.43 13.80 18.88
C MET A 119 -3.16 15.13 18.62
N GLU A 120 -4.49 15.12 18.44
CA GLU A 120 -5.28 16.35 18.31
C GLU A 120 -5.21 17.22 19.55
N TYR A 121 -5.17 16.62 20.74
CA TYR A 121 -5.06 17.33 22.00
C TYR A 121 -3.65 17.92 22.22
N GLU A 122 -2.60 17.15 22.00
CA GLU A 122 -1.23 17.54 22.35
C GLU A 122 -0.55 18.38 21.23
N LEU A 123 -0.88 18.10 19.95
CA LEU A 123 -0.23 18.74 18.80
C LEU A 123 -1.13 19.80 18.12
N GLY A 124 -2.38 19.91 18.59
CA GLY A 124 -3.36 20.81 18.03
C GLY A 124 -4.28 20.15 16.99
N PRO A 125 -5.40 20.85 16.64
CA PRO A 125 -6.43 20.30 15.77
C PRO A 125 -5.96 20.18 14.32
N GLY A 126 -6.54 19.21 13.58
CA GLY A 126 -6.30 19.01 12.15
C GLY A 126 -5.28 17.91 11.83
N ILE A 127 -4.97 17.04 12.77
CA ILE A 127 -4.04 15.92 12.59
C ILE A 127 -4.50 14.98 11.48
N ILE A 128 -5.80 14.66 11.39
CA ILE A 128 -6.35 13.81 10.33
C ILE A 128 -6.04 14.44 8.96
N ASP A 129 -6.34 15.73 8.79
CA ASP A 129 -6.09 16.42 7.52
C ASP A 129 -4.59 16.53 7.21
N ALA A 130 -3.74 16.73 8.22
CA ALA A 130 -2.29 16.78 8.06
C ALA A 130 -1.74 15.42 7.59
N LEU A 131 -2.17 14.32 8.20
CA LEU A 131 -1.78 12.96 7.80
C LEU A 131 -2.19 12.64 6.37
N VAL A 132 -3.42 13.01 5.99
CA VAL A 132 -3.93 12.78 4.63
C VAL A 132 -3.17 13.64 3.61
N ARG A 133 -2.89 14.91 3.90
CA ARG A 133 -2.05 15.75 3.02
C ARG A 133 -0.66 15.13 2.83
N THR A 134 -0.02 14.70 3.92
CA THR A 134 1.30 14.05 3.84
C THR A 134 1.24 12.77 3.00
N ALA A 135 0.19 11.96 3.16
CA ALA A 135 0.01 10.76 2.36
C ALA A 135 -0.15 11.05 0.87
N ASN A 136 -0.87 12.12 0.51
CA ASN A 136 -1.04 12.54 -0.89
C ASN A 136 0.30 12.99 -1.49
N LEU A 137 1.07 13.86 -0.81
CA LEU A 137 2.39 14.29 -1.26
C LEU A 137 3.33 13.10 -1.46
N LEU A 138 3.39 12.17 -0.50
CA LEU A 138 4.18 10.95 -0.62
C LEU A 138 3.70 10.04 -1.76
N ARG A 139 2.43 10.10 -2.12
CA ARG A 139 1.90 9.38 -3.27
C ARG A 139 2.43 9.97 -4.57
N ASP A 140 2.34 11.29 -4.72
CA ASP A 140 2.80 12.00 -5.91
C ASP A 140 4.30 11.74 -6.13
N ASP A 141 5.12 11.84 -5.07
CA ASP A 141 6.55 11.53 -5.12
C ASP A 141 6.80 10.06 -5.51
N SER A 142 6.03 9.13 -4.92
CA SER A 142 6.19 7.71 -5.19
C SER A 142 5.77 7.36 -6.62
N ASP A 143 4.71 7.96 -7.13
CA ASP A 143 4.21 7.73 -8.49
C ASP A 143 5.20 8.29 -9.52
N ALA A 144 5.79 9.46 -9.28
CA ALA A 144 6.85 10.02 -10.13
C ALA A 144 8.09 9.10 -10.19
N LEU A 145 8.56 8.62 -9.03
CA LEU A 145 9.70 7.69 -8.97
C LEU A 145 9.39 6.33 -9.59
N ASP A 146 8.16 5.84 -9.46
CA ASP A 146 7.73 4.59 -10.10
C ASP A 146 7.64 4.76 -11.63
N ALA A 147 7.22 5.94 -12.11
CA ALA A 147 7.20 6.27 -13.54
C ALA A 147 8.62 6.28 -14.13
N LEU A 148 9.57 6.96 -13.48
CA LEU A 148 10.98 6.97 -13.88
C LEU A 148 11.59 5.55 -13.92
N ALA A 149 11.27 4.74 -12.92
CA ALA A 149 11.75 3.35 -12.88
C ALA A 149 11.15 2.50 -14.02
N ARG A 150 9.88 2.69 -14.36
CA ARG A 150 9.23 2.02 -15.49
C ARG A 150 9.78 2.49 -16.83
N GLU A 151 10.01 3.79 -16.99
CA GLU A 151 10.61 4.35 -18.20
C GLU A 151 11.97 3.71 -18.46
N PHE A 152 12.85 3.66 -17.44
CA PHE A 152 14.14 2.99 -17.53
C PHE A 152 13.98 1.51 -17.91
N TRP A 153 13.10 0.78 -17.23
CA TRP A 153 12.88 -0.66 -17.45
C TRP A 153 12.31 -0.96 -18.83
N ASN A 154 11.35 -0.18 -19.31
CA ASN A 154 10.67 -0.40 -20.59
C ASN A 154 11.56 -0.11 -21.81
N LYS A 155 12.65 0.64 -21.65
CA LYS A 155 13.54 1.00 -22.73
C LYS A 155 14.22 -0.23 -23.35
N ASP A 156 14.81 -1.10 -22.54
CA ASP A 156 15.56 -2.25 -23.00
C ASP A 156 15.55 -3.42 -22.01
N GLN A 157 14.83 -3.30 -20.89
CA GLN A 157 14.82 -4.25 -19.78
C GLN A 157 16.23 -4.58 -19.28
N SER A 158 17.11 -3.57 -19.31
CA SER A 158 18.50 -3.74 -18.95
C SER A 158 18.69 -4.00 -17.46
N LEU A 159 19.50 -4.99 -17.17
CA LEU A 159 20.03 -5.27 -15.85
C LEU A 159 21.56 -5.16 -15.84
N ALA A 160 22.13 -4.36 -16.74
CA ALA A 160 23.54 -4.01 -16.73
C ALA A 160 23.88 -3.23 -15.45
N VAL A 161 24.94 -3.66 -14.78
CA VAL A 161 25.29 -3.11 -13.45
C VAL A 161 25.73 -1.67 -13.55
N ASP A 162 26.51 -1.30 -14.57
CA ASP A 162 26.95 0.05 -14.82
C ASP A 162 25.81 1.04 -15.04
N GLU A 163 24.75 0.65 -15.77
CA GLU A 163 23.55 1.46 -15.95
C GLU A 163 22.76 1.59 -14.65
N LEU A 164 22.56 0.47 -13.92
CA LEU A 164 21.86 0.47 -12.65
C LEU A 164 22.59 1.31 -11.59
N GLU A 165 23.93 1.29 -11.58
CA GLU A 165 24.75 2.03 -10.62
C GLU A 165 24.60 3.55 -10.80
N GLN A 166 24.40 4.03 -12.03
CA GLN A 166 24.17 5.45 -12.34
C GLN A 166 22.80 5.97 -11.87
N LEU A 167 21.84 5.09 -11.66
CA LEU A 167 20.52 5.49 -11.19
C LEU A 167 20.55 5.96 -9.73
N PRO A 168 19.80 7.01 -9.38
CA PRO A 168 19.51 7.30 -7.97
C PRO A 168 18.95 6.06 -7.25
N ARG A 169 19.38 5.85 -6.01
CA ARG A 169 18.97 4.67 -5.22
C ARG A 169 17.44 4.44 -5.24
N ALA A 170 16.66 5.53 -5.11
CA ALA A 170 15.20 5.46 -5.10
C ALA A 170 14.61 4.90 -6.41
N VAL A 171 15.24 5.17 -7.56
CA VAL A 171 14.84 4.63 -8.87
C VAL A 171 15.39 3.23 -9.05
N ARG A 172 16.68 3.01 -8.81
CA ARG A 172 17.35 1.70 -8.92
C ARG A 172 16.60 0.61 -8.17
N THR A 173 16.28 0.84 -6.90
CA THR A 173 15.57 -0.17 -6.08
C THR A 173 14.16 -0.47 -6.60
N ARG A 174 13.52 0.47 -7.29
CA ARG A 174 12.24 0.25 -7.95
C ARG A 174 12.41 -0.57 -9.23
N VAL A 175 13.42 -0.30 -10.03
CA VAL A 175 13.75 -1.11 -11.23
C VAL A 175 13.99 -2.56 -10.83
N LEU A 176 14.77 -2.80 -9.78
CA LEU A 176 15.03 -4.16 -9.28
C LEU A 176 13.74 -4.87 -8.85
N ARG A 177 12.82 -4.14 -8.18
CA ARG A 177 11.51 -4.69 -7.79
C ARG A 177 10.62 -4.99 -9.00
N ILE A 178 10.65 -4.15 -10.04
CA ILE A 178 9.90 -4.36 -11.30
C ILE A 178 10.44 -5.61 -11.98
N ALA A 179 11.74 -5.70 -12.20
CA ALA A 179 12.39 -6.82 -12.87
C ALA A 179 12.09 -8.16 -12.18
N ILE A 180 12.23 -8.22 -10.85
CA ILE A 180 11.96 -9.43 -10.07
C ILE A 180 10.49 -9.81 -10.15
N ARG A 181 9.56 -8.84 -10.08
CA ARG A 181 8.12 -9.11 -10.18
C ARG A 181 7.74 -9.64 -11.56
N GLU A 182 8.24 -9.03 -12.64
CA GLU A 182 7.96 -9.48 -14.00
C GLU A 182 8.56 -10.86 -14.30
N PHE A 183 9.65 -11.18 -13.64
CA PHE A 183 10.23 -12.54 -13.69
C PHE A 183 9.45 -13.57 -12.85
N GLY A 184 8.36 -13.15 -12.18
CA GLY A 184 7.49 -14.01 -11.38
C GLY A 184 7.86 -14.13 -9.90
N GLY A 185 8.63 -13.16 -9.38
CA GLY A 185 8.89 -13.01 -7.96
C GLY A 185 7.72 -12.35 -7.22
N GLU A 186 7.74 -12.50 -5.89
CA GLU A 186 6.79 -11.87 -4.98
C GLU A 186 7.35 -10.54 -4.43
N PRO A 187 6.51 -9.74 -3.73
CA PRO A 187 6.95 -8.48 -3.11
C PRO A 187 8.12 -8.68 -2.14
N LEU A 188 9.16 -7.86 -2.30
CA LEU A 188 10.38 -7.92 -1.50
C LEU A 188 10.29 -7.09 -0.22
N SER A 189 10.83 -7.60 0.88
CA SER A 189 11.14 -6.83 2.08
C SER A 189 12.27 -5.80 1.82
N MET A 190 12.48 -4.88 2.76
CA MET A 190 13.58 -3.91 2.66
C MET A 190 14.95 -4.60 2.68
N ASP A 191 15.13 -5.63 3.51
CA ASP A 191 16.38 -6.38 3.61
C ASP A 191 16.68 -7.15 2.32
N GLN A 192 15.65 -7.74 1.71
CA GLN A 192 15.79 -8.44 0.44
C GLN A 192 16.17 -7.49 -0.69
N VAL A 193 15.57 -6.30 -0.73
CA VAL A 193 15.96 -5.26 -1.69
C VAL A 193 17.39 -4.81 -1.46
N ALA A 194 17.79 -4.59 -0.22
CA ALA A 194 19.17 -4.21 0.11
C ALA A 194 20.17 -5.31 -0.29
N ALA A 195 19.83 -6.59 -0.09
CA ALA A 195 20.67 -7.71 -0.50
C ALA A 195 20.85 -7.79 -2.03
N VAL A 196 19.76 -7.58 -2.79
CA VAL A 196 19.83 -7.53 -4.26
C VAL A 196 20.58 -6.28 -4.73
N GLU A 197 20.33 -5.12 -4.13
CA GLU A 197 21.01 -3.86 -4.42
C GLU A 197 22.54 -3.98 -4.20
N ALA A 198 22.95 -4.73 -3.18
CA ALA A 198 24.37 -4.96 -2.90
C ALA A 198 25.11 -5.72 -4.03
N LEU A 199 24.40 -6.48 -4.86
CA LEU A 199 24.99 -7.08 -6.07
C LEU A 199 25.38 -6.02 -7.11
N VAL A 200 24.76 -4.84 -7.05
CA VAL A 200 25.08 -3.69 -7.91
C VAL A 200 26.17 -2.86 -7.26
N THR A 201 25.95 -2.37 -6.03
CA THR A 201 26.69 -1.28 -5.42
C THR A 201 27.83 -1.72 -4.48
N ASN A 202 27.84 -2.96 -4.05
CA ASN A 202 28.84 -3.49 -3.09
C ASN A 202 29.20 -4.93 -3.42
N TRP A 203 29.60 -5.17 -4.68
CA TRP A 203 29.99 -6.48 -5.16
C TRP A 203 31.35 -6.89 -4.60
N LYS A 204 31.38 -8.06 -3.93
CA LYS A 204 32.61 -8.67 -3.36
C LYS A 204 32.75 -10.14 -3.77
N GLY A 205 32.10 -10.55 -4.86
CA GLY A 205 32.06 -11.95 -5.26
C GLY A 205 31.01 -12.79 -4.52
N GLN A 206 30.01 -12.14 -3.88
CA GLN A 206 28.93 -12.85 -3.20
C GLN A 206 28.11 -13.68 -4.20
N GLY A 207 27.61 -14.82 -3.71
CA GLY A 207 26.78 -15.73 -4.47
C GLY A 207 25.38 -15.18 -4.77
N GLU A 208 24.51 -16.03 -5.26
CA GLU A 208 23.14 -15.70 -5.60
C GLU A 208 22.31 -15.29 -4.37
N VAL A 209 21.44 -14.30 -4.55
CA VAL A 209 20.46 -13.85 -3.57
C VAL A 209 19.11 -14.50 -3.89
N SER A 210 18.60 -15.31 -2.99
CA SER A 210 17.26 -15.90 -3.12
C SER A 210 16.19 -14.93 -2.63
N VAL A 211 15.13 -14.74 -3.43
CA VAL A 211 14.00 -13.86 -3.11
C VAL A 211 12.68 -14.64 -3.18
N PRO A 212 11.59 -14.13 -2.58
CA PRO A 212 10.29 -14.78 -2.61
C PRO A 212 9.78 -15.04 -4.04
N GLY A 213 8.96 -16.09 -4.19
CA GLY A 213 8.51 -16.58 -5.50
C GLY A 213 9.48 -17.52 -6.20
N GLY A 214 10.52 -18.01 -5.48
CA GLY A 214 11.50 -18.97 -5.99
C GLY A 214 12.51 -18.35 -6.98
N VAL A 215 12.59 -17.02 -7.02
CA VAL A 215 13.53 -16.31 -7.90
C VAL A 215 14.88 -16.17 -7.20
N LYS A 216 15.94 -16.32 -7.97
CA LYS A 216 17.33 -16.10 -7.56
C LYS A 216 17.94 -15.02 -8.43
N VAL A 217 18.69 -14.12 -7.80
CA VAL A 217 19.38 -13.01 -8.45
C VAL A 217 20.88 -13.21 -8.27
N SER A 218 21.63 -13.21 -9.36
CA SER A 218 23.10 -13.31 -9.35
C SER A 218 23.71 -12.23 -10.22
N ARG A 219 24.96 -11.86 -9.97
CA ARG A 219 25.75 -11.00 -10.86
C ARG A 219 26.69 -11.86 -11.69
N ILE A 220 26.54 -11.81 -13.01
CA ILE A 220 27.34 -12.56 -13.98
C ILE A 220 27.78 -11.59 -15.07
N SER A 221 29.09 -11.53 -15.32
CA SER A 221 29.69 -10.72 -16.40
C SER A 221 29.14 -9.26 -16.46
N GLY A 222 29.07 -8.58 -15.31
CA GLY A 222 28.63 -7.19 -15.24
C GLY A 222 27.11 -6.97 -15.38
N ARG A 223 26.30 -8.02 -15.33
CA ARG A 223 24.83 -7.95 -15.39
C ARG A 223 24.20 -8.70 -14.23
N LEU A 224 23.01 -8.28 -13.81
CA LEU A 224 22.18 -9.12 -12.95
C LEU A 224 21.44 -10.15 -13.81
N SER A 225 21.47 -11.39 -13.38
CA SER A 225 20.76 -12.52 -13.98
C SER A 225 19.70 -13.02 -13.02
N LEU A 226 18.49 -13.20 -13.52
CA LEU A 226 17.37 -13.78 -12.79
C LEU A 226 17.17 -15.23 -13.24
N SER A 227 17.01 -16.14 -12.28
CA SER A 227 16.70 -17.55 -12.54
C SER A 227 15.56 -18.00 -11.62
N LYS A 228 14.80 -18.98 -12.04
CA LYS A 228 13.74 -19.59 -11.25
C LYS A 228 14.06 -21.07 -11.06
N ARG A 229 13.87 -21.55 -9.83
CA ARG A 229 13.99 -23.01 -9.55
C ARG A 229 12.76 -23.76 -10.04
#